data_25ac31fb1abbb056e2cefb785fd852ed
#
_entry.id   25ac31fb1abbb056e2cefb785fd852ed
#
_cell.length_a   1.000
_cell.length_b   1.000
_cell.length_c   1.000
_cell.angle_alpha   90.00
_cell.angle_beta   90.00
_cell.angle_gamma   90.00
#
_symmetry.space_group_name_H-M   'P 1'
#
loop_
_entity.id
_entity.type
_entity.pdbx_description
1 polymer ?
#
loop_
_entity_poly.entity_id
_entity_poly.type
_entity_poly.pdbx_seq_one_letter_code
_entity_poly.pdbx_strand_id
1 'polypeptide(L)'
;MSERRLSLASSLSPAAGAALAVEGRAAAVRSPSSAWTAARRWRPAMSTEGLLLGIGLYLTLACNAPFWRALLASRGGEGGGLAYVLAVGVALTALNVVLLAPLLNRWTTKPLLGAMVLVAAVASYYAGHFGVYFDPSMLRNVLHTDLAEARELLTPGFFLQVAGLALPPLVMLHRVRLHQRPRRRALAIRGASVLLALIVVVAALGSVFKDFSGQMRNHKELRYLITPAAPLWSLARVLTRDAQAASSPRRPVGTDARLGPSWAAAKKPALFVIVVGETARA
;
A
#
# COMPACT_ATOMS: atom_id res chain seq x y z
N MET A 1 26.43 10.45 89.27
CA MET A 1 25.94 11.80 88.95
C MET A 1 25.38 11.71 87.56
N SER A 2 24.18 11.54 87.43
CA SER A 2 22.91 12.26 87.52
C SER A 2 22.36 12.38 86.09
N GLU A 3 21.39 11.54 85.76
CA GLU A 3 19.98 11.88 85.51
C GLU A 3 19.71 13.33 85.08
N ARG A 4 19.32 13.49 83.87
CA ARG A 4 18.33 14.41 83.30
C ARG A 4 18.46 14.54 81.81
N ARG A 5 17.81 13.65 81.05
CA ARG A 5 17.27 13.91 79.70
C ARG A 5 16.22 12.86 79.35
N LEU A 6 15.19 12.83 80.10
CA LEU A 6 13.90 12.19 79.74
C LEU A 6 12.82 13.22 80.04
N SER A 7 12.34 13.89 79.05
CA SER A 7 11.01 14.54 79.01
C SER A 7 10.98 15.65 77.95
N LEU A 8 10.79 15.31 76.72
CA LEU A 8 10.20 16.17 75.67
C LEU A 8 9.80 15.35 74.43
N ALA A 9 8.96 14.34 74.65
CA ALA A 9 8.37 13.58 73.57
C ALA A 9 6.90 13.24 73.88
N SER A 10 6.10 14.26 74.16
CA SER A 10 4.63 14.03 74.28
C SER A 10 3.85 15.31 74.06
N SER A 11 3.89 15.89 72.87
CA SER A 11 2.87 16.87 72.45
C SER A 11 2.91 17.09 70.91
N LEU A 12 2.81 16.04 70.14
CA LEU A 12 2.43 16.20 68.74
C LEU A 12 0.95 15.76 68.64
N SER A 13 0.08 16.75 68.47
CA SER A 13 -1.34 16.62 68.30
C SER A 13 -1.65 15.68 67.08
N PRO A 14 -2.62 14.75 67.21
CA PRO A 14 -3.00 13.85 66.13
C PRO A 14 -3.52 14.57 64.84
N ALA A 15 -3.83 15.86 64.93
CA ALA A 15 -4.24 16.68 63.79
C ALA A 15 -3.08 17.00 62.83
N ALA A 16 -1.80 17.03 63.28
CA ALA A 16 -0.64 17.30 62.44
C ALA A 16 -0.30 16.10 61.56
N GLY A 17 -0.53 14.86 62.04
CA GLY A 17 -0.32 13.63 61.24
C GLY A 17 -1.31 13.43 60.13
N ALA A 18 -2.56 13.90 60.31
CA ALA A 18 -3.61 13.81 59.29
C ALA A 18 -3.38 14.84 58.15
N ALA A 19 -2.86 16.03 58.45
CA ALA A 19 -2.55 17.06 57.44
C ALA A 19 -1.44 16.63 56.51
N LEU A 20 -0.36 15.98 57.01
CA LEU A 20 0.73 15.46 56.17
C LEU A 20 0.34 14.24 55.33
N ALA A 21 -0.67 13.47 55.78
CA ALA A 21 -1.22 12.33 55.02
C ALA A 21 -2.16 12.77 53.90
N VAL A 22 -2.79 13.94 54.01
CA VAL A 22 -3.65 14.50 52.94
C VAL A 22 -2.81 15.19 51.86
N GLU A 23 -1.72 15.87 52.20
CA GLU A 23 -0.79 16.44 51.22
C GLU A 23 -0.04 15.38 50.37
N GLY A 24 0.25 14.22 50.96
CA GLY A 24 0.89 13.10 50.23
C GLY A 24 -0.02 12.42 49.19
N ARG A 25 -1.34 12.59 49.26
CA ARG A 25 -2.30 12.00 48.31
C ARG A 25 -2.68 12.92 47.15
N ALA A 26 -2.38 14.22 47.23
CA ALA A 26 -2.68 15.19 46.16
C ALA A 26 -1.64 15.22 45.05
N ALA A 27 -0.50 14.53 45.18
CA ALA A 27 0.61 14.60 44.23
C ALA A 27 0.63 13.50 43.17
N ALA A 28 -0.46 12.73 42.97
CA ALA A 28 -0.56 11.71 41.92
C ALA A 28 -1.46 12.10 40.75
N VAL A 29 -1.65 13.41 40.49
CA VAL A 29 -2.20 13.88 39.23
C VAL A 29 -1.08 13.72 38.19
N ARG A 30 -1.10 12.58 37.47
CA ARG A 30 -0.20 12.33 36.34
C ARG A 30 -0.35 13.50 35.35
N SER A 31 0.66 14.35 35.28
CA SER A 31 0.70 15.46 34.34
C SER A 31 0.52 14.92 32.92
N PRO A 32 -0.29 15.54 32.06
CA PRO A 32 -0.49 15.11 30.67
C PRO A 32 0.82 15.02 29.89
N SER A 33 1.90 15.67 30.33
CA SER A 33 3.25 15.57 29.78
C SER A 33 3.87 14.16 29.87
N SER A 34 3.48 13.32 30.85
CA SER A 34 4.00 11.97 31.00
C SER A 34 3.49 11.00 29.92
N ALA A 35 2.24 11.17 29.46
CA ALA A 35 1.66 10.34 28.39
C ALA A 35 2.31 10.65 27.02
N TRP A 36 2.58 11.92 26.73
CA TRP A 36 3.25 12.35 25.50
C TRP A 36 4.73 11.90 25.47
N THR A 37 5.44 11.96 26.59
CA THR A 37 6.82 11.48 26.68
C THR A 37 6.91 9.96 26.61
N ALA A 38 5.95 9.22 27.16
CA ALA A 38 5.87 7.77 27.04
C ALA A 38 5.57 7.34 25.60
N ALA A 39 4.62 8.02 24.91
CA ALA A 39 4.29 7.79 23.51
C ALA A 39 5.50 8.09 22.59
N ARG A 40 6.33 9.09 22.91
CA ARG A 40 7.54 9.44 22.17
C ARG A 40 8.66 8.39 22.33
N ARG A 41 8.68 7.62 23.42
CA ARG A 41 9.65 6.54 23.70
C ARG A 41 9.21 5.17 23.19
N TRP A 42 7.95 5.02 22.77
CA TRP A 42 7.42 3.73 22.31
C TRP A 42 8.07 3.33 20.98
N ARG A 43 8.97 2.33 21.05
CA ARG A 43 9.65 1.75 19.90
C ARG A 43 9.51 0.22 19.96
N PRO A 44 8.42 -0.34 19.43
CA PRO A 44 8.18 -1.77 19.48
C PRO A 44 9.25 -2.51 18.67
N ALA A 45 9.74 -3.63 19.24
CA ALA A 45 10.62 -4.55 18.54
C ALA A 45 9.77 -5.57 17.78
N MET A 46 9.92 -5.65 16.47
CA MET A 46 9.17 -6.60 15.62
C MET A 46 10.12 -7.39 14.72
N SER A 47 9.69 -8.62 14.38
CA SER A 47 10.36 -9.37 13.33
C SER A 47 10.06 -8.78 11.95
N THR A 48 10.94 -9.01 10.98
CA THR A 48 10.71 -8.59 9.59
C THR A 48 9.43 -9.20 9.03
N GLU A 49 9.17 -10.46 9.33
CA GLU A 49 8.01 -11.21 8.88
C GLU A 49 6.70 -10.69 9.53
N GLY A 50 6.74 -10.38 10.84
CA GLY A 50 5.58 -9.80 11.53
C GLY A 50 5.25 -8.40 11.03
N LEU A 51 6.28 -7.58 10.76
CA LEU A 51 6.09 -6.26 10.16
C LEU A 51 5.53 -6.34 8.74
N LEU A 52 6.05 -7.27 7.92
CA LEU A 52 5.54 -7.52 6.57
C LEU A 52 4.07 -7.97 6.59
N LEU A 53 3.72 -8.89 7.50
CA LEU A 53 2.33 -9.35 7.64
C LEU A 53 1.40 -8.19 8.05
N GLY A 54 1.81 -7.37 9.02
CA GLY A 54 1.04 -6.20 9.45
C GLY A 54 0.85 -5.17 8.34
N ILE A 55 1.91 -4.84 7.58
CA ILE A 55 1.82 -3.96 6.42
C ILE A 55 1.02 -4.60 5.29
N GLY A 56 1.21 -5.90 5.02
CA GLY A 56 0.43 -6.62 4.02
C GLY A 56 -1.07 -6.62 4.31
N LEU A 57 -1.45 -6.81 5.57
CA LEU A 57 -2.84 -6.69 6.02
C LEU A 57 -3.35 -5.25 5.87
N TYR A 58 -2.55 -4.24 6.24
CA TYR A 58 -2.90 -2.85 6.06
C TYR A 58 -3.12 -2.50 4.58
N LEU A 59 -2.22 -2.90 3.69
CA LEU A 59 -2.36 -2.73 2.25
C LEU A 59 -3.65 -3.37 1.75
N THR A 60 -3.95 -4.60 2.19
CA THR A 60 -5.14 -5.34 1.78
C THR A 60 -6.43 -4.63 2.22
N LEU A 61 -6.50 -4.13 3.44
CA LEU A 61 -7.74 -3.57 4.00
C LEU A 61 -7.90 -2.07 3.68
N ALA A 62 -6.88 -1.27 3.95
CA ALA A 62 -6.97 0.19 3.84
C ALA A 62 -6.70 0.70 2.43
N CYS A 63 -5.64 0.21 1.76
CA CYS A 63 -5.24 0.73 0.46
C CYS A 63 -5.99 0.08 -0.71
N ASN A 64 -6.66 -1.05 -0.50
CA ASN A 64 -7.43 -1.76 -1.53
C ASN A 64 -8.94 -1.48 -1.47
N ALA A 65 -9.38 -0.36 -0.87
CA ALA A 65 -10.79 0.01 -0.82
C ALA A 65 -11.49 0.07 -2.20
N PRO A 66 -10.87 0.57 -3.29
CA PRO A 66 -11.46 0.52 -4.63
C PRO A 66 -11.69 -0.92 -5.12
N PHE A 67 -10.72 -1.82 -4.88
CA PHE A 67 -10.86 -3.24 -5.21
C PHE A 67 -12.04 -3.88 -4.47
N TRP A 68 -12.15 -3.66 -3.16
CA TRP A 68 -13.24 -4.23 -2.36
C TRP A 68 -14.61 -3.71 -2.81
N ARG A 69 -14.73 -2.41 -3.09
CA ARG A 69 -15.98 -1.84 -3.61
C ARG A 69 -16.38 -2.47 -4.94
N ALA A 70 -15.45 -2.57 -5.89
CA ALA A 70 -15.70 -3.16 -7.19
C ALA A 70 -16.00 -4.66 -7.10
N LEU A 71 -15.28 -5.41 -6.24
CA LEU A 71 -15.49 -6.83 -6.00
C LEU A 71 -16.89 -7.11 -5.44
N LEU A 72 -17.34 -6.33 -4.48
CA LEU A 72 -18.67 -6.49 -3.88
C LEU A 72 -19.79 -6.06 -4.82
N ALA A 73 -19.60 -4.95 -5.54
CA ALA A 73 -20.58 -4.45 -6.52
C ALA A 73 -20.81 -5.45 -7.67
N SER A 74 -19.75 -6.13 -8.14
CA SER A 74 -19.85 -7.11 -9.24
C SER A 74 -20.59 -8.40 -8.86
N ARG A 75 -20.95 -8.60 -7.58
CA ARG A 75 -21.75 -9.74 -7.11
C ARG A 75 -23.27 -9.50 -7.06
N GLY A 76 -23.76 -8.36 -7.51
CA GLY A 76 -25.19 -8.10 -7.70
C GLY A 76 -26.05 -8.14 -6.44
N GLY A 77 -25.49 -7.83 -5.26
CA GLY A 77 -26.27 -7.82 -4.01
C GLY A 77 -26.48 -9.19 -3.35
N GLU A 78 -26.20 -10.31 -4.02
CA GLU A 78 -25.98 -11.61 -3.36
C GLU A 78 -24.65 -11.48 -2.59
N GLY A 79 -24.75 -10.92 -1.39
CA GLY A 79 -23.60 -10.64 -0.55
C GLY A 79 -22.72 -11.87 -0.46
N GLY A 80 -21.56 -11.80 -1.07
CA GLY A 80 -20.57 -12.84 -0.92
C GLY A 80 -20.44 -13.09 0.56
N GLY A 81 -20.81 -14.29 1.02
CA GLY A 81 -20.84 -14.58 2.43
C GLY A 81 -19.52 -14.15 3.05
N LEU A 82 -19.52 -13.74 4.29
CA LEU A 82 -18.33 -13.32 5.03
C LEU A 82 -17.11 -14.22 4.73
N ALA A 83 -17.35 -15.50 4.54
CA ALA A 83 -16.35 -16.51 4.17
C ALA A 83 -15.61 -16.16 2.85
N TYR A 84 -16.32 -15.67 1.83
CA TYR A 84 -15.71 -15.28 0.55
C TYR A 84 -14.79 -14.05 0.73
N VAL A 85 -15.30 -13.03 1.40
CA VAL A 85 -14.53 -11.79 1.66
C VAL A 85 -13.29 -12.10 2.50
N LEU A 86 -13.43 -12.94 3.54
CA LEU A 86 -12.31 -13.37 4.37
C LEU A 86 -11.29 -14.20 3.57
N ALA A 87 -11.74 -15.15 2.74
CA ALA A 87 -10.85 -15.96 1.92
C ALA A 87 -10.04 -15.08 0.93
N VAL A 88 -10.69 -14.15 0.23
CA VAL A 88 -10.01 -13.22 -0.67
C VAL A 88 -9.07 -12.29 0.11
N GLY A 89 -9.46 -11.78 1.28
CA GLY A 89 -8.62 -10.93 2.13
C GLY A 89 -7.37 -11.66 2.64
N VAL A 90 -7.53 -12.90 3.09
CA VAL A 90 -6.41 -13.76 3.50
C VAL A 90 -5.49 -14.03 2.30
N ALA A 91 -6.05 -14.36 1.14
CA ALA A 91 -5.27 -14.59 -0.07
C ALA A 91 -4.47 -13.36 -0.51
N LEU A 92 -5.08 -12.16 -0.51
CA LEU A 92 -4.40 -10.90 -0.85
C LEU A 92 -3.30 -10.56 0.16
N THR A 93 -3.55 -10.75 1.45
CA THR A 93 -2.54 -10.53 2.49
C THR A 93 -1.35 -11.48 2.32
N ALA A 94 -1.63 -12.77 2.08
CA ALA A 94 -0.61 -13.77 1.81
C ALA A 94 0.14 -13.50 0.49
N LEU A 95 -0.56 -13.02 -0.55
CA LEU A 95 0.06 -12.60 -1.82
C LEU A 95 1.04 -11.45 -1.61
N ASN A 96 0.72 -10.46 -0.76
CA ASN A 96 1.67 -9.40 -0.39
C ASN A 96 2.92 -9.97 0.29
N VAL A 97 2.78 -11.00 1.13
CA VAL A 97 3.94 -11.70 1.74
C VAL A 97 4.77 -12.40 0.66
N VAL A 98 4.14 -13.16 -0.25
CA VAL A 98 4.85 -13.84 -1.36
C VAL A 98 5.62 -12.84 -2.22
N LEU A 99 4.99 -11.72 -2.57
CA LEU A 99 5.56 -10.68 -3.44
C LEU A 99 6.74 -9.96 -2.79
N LEU A 100 6.59 -9.57 -1.53
CA LEU A 100 7.53 -8.64 -0.88
C LEU A 100 8.61 -9.35 -0.07
N ALA A 101 8.32 -10.52 0.56
CA ALA A 101 9.28 -11.20 1.43
C ALA A 101 10.65 -11.48 0.76
N PRO A 102 10.74 -11.94 -0.51
CA PRO A 102 12.03 -12.19 -1.14
C PRO A 102 12.93 -10.95 -1.24
N LEU A 103 12.31 -9.76 -1.36
CA LEU A 103 13.01 -8.48 -1.54
C LEU A 103 13.47 -7.86 -0.23
N LEU A 104 12.97 -8.37 0.92
CA LEU A 104 13.28 -7.81 2.23
C LEU A 104 14.63 -8.32 2.74
N ASN A 105 15.42 -7.38 3.24
CA ASN A 105 16.60 -7.64 4.06
C ASN A 105 16.70 -6.56 5.14
N ARG A 106 17.70 -6.63 6.01
CA ARG A 106 17.85 -5.67 7.11
C ARG A 106 17.90 -4.19 6.68
N TRP A 107 18.33 -3.93 5.44
CA TRP A 107 18.47 -2.59 4.89
C TRP A 107 17.25 -2.17 4.06
N THR A 108 16.68 -3.10 3.29
CA THR A 108 15.58 -2.80 2.36
C THR A 108 14.21 -2.86 3.00
N THR A 109 14.03 -3.54 4.15
CA THR A 109 12.71 -3.75 4.76
C THR A 109 11.93 -2.45 4.94
N LYS A 110 12.50 -1.46 5.63
CA LYS A 110 11.77 -0.21 5.90
C LYS A 110 11.54 0.64 4.64
N PRO A 111 12.57 0.94 3.82
CA PRO A 111 12.36 1.76 2.63
C PRO A 111 11.45 1.07 1.61
N LEU A 112 11.57 -0.24 1.41
CA LEU A 112 10.71 -0.96 0.46
C LEU A 112 9.26 -0.98 0.93
N LEU A 113 8.99 -1.34 2.19
CA LEU A 113 7.62 -1.33 2.72
C LEU A 113 7.03 0.10 2.71
N GLY A 114 7.83 1.12 3.02
CA GLY A 114 7.41 2.51 2.92
C GLY A 114 7.06 2.92 1.48
N ALA A 115 7.88 2.54 0.51
CA ALA A 115 7.60 2.78 -0.91
C ALA A 115 6.32 2.05 -1.36
N MET A 116 6.11 0.81 -0.93
CA MET A 116 4.89 0.05 -1.26
C MET A 116 3.63 0.71 -0.67
N VAL A 117 3.70 1.22 0.55
CA VAL A 117 2.61 1.97 1.17
C VAL A 117 2.29 3.25 0.38
N LEU A 118 3.32 4.00 -0.04
CA LEU A 118 3.13 5.20 -0.86
C LEU A 118 2.52 4.88 -2.22
N VAL A 119 3.06 3.88 -2.92
CA VAL A 119 2.51 3.43 -4.22
C VAL A 119 1.05 3.00 -4.06
N ALA A 120 0.73 2.23 -3.03
CA ALA A 120 -0.63 1.77 -2.79
C ALA A 120 -1.58 2.91 -2.40
N ALA A 121 -1.13 3.90 -1.62
CA ALA A 121 -1.93 5.06 -1.24
C ALA A 121 -2.26 5.94 -2.46
N VAL A 122 -1.27 6.21 -3.31
CA VAL A 122 -1.44 6.95 -4.57
C VAL A 122 -2.37 6.19 -5.52
N ALA A 123 -2.13 4.90 -5.72
CA ALA A 123 -2.97 4.06 -6.57
C ALA A 123 -4.41 3.99 -6.06
N SER A 124 -4.61 3.88 -4.75
CA SER A 124 -5.95 3.88 -4.13
C SER A 124 -6.71 5.19 -4.37
N TYR A 125 -6.01 6.34 -4.36
CA TYR A 125 -6.61 7.63 -4.66
C TYR A 125 -7.13 7.68 -6.10
N TYR A 126 -6.26 7.42 -7.08
CA TYR A 126 -6.64 7.51 -8.49
C TYR A 126 -7.68 6.46 -8.88
N ALA A 127 -7.56 5.23 -8.40
CA ALA A 127 -8.57 4.20 -8.63
C ALA A 127 -9.93 4.57 -8.00
N GLY A 128 -9.92 5.17 -6.81
CA GLY A 128 -11.13 5.51 -6.09
C GLY A 128 -11.82 6.78 -6.58
N HIS A 129 -11.07 7.76 -7.07
CA HIS A 129 -11.57 9.08 -7.43
C HIS A 129 -11.86 9.20 -8.93
N PHE A 130 -11.01 8.61 -9.77
CA PHE A 130 -11.10 8.68 -11.21
C PHE A 130 -11.54 7.35 -11.87
N GLY A 131 -11.76 6.29 -11.09
CA GLY A 131 -12.12 4.97 -11.63
C GLY A 131 -11.01 4.33 -12.47
N VAL A 132 -9.76 4.70 -12.25
CA VAL A 132 -8.62 4.26 -13.05
C VAL A 132 -8.21 2.84 -12.69
N TYR A 133 -7.97 2.03 -13.71
CA TYR A 133 -7.38 0.69 -13.58
C TYR A 133 -5.88 0.77 -13.94
N PHE A 134 -5.03 0.23 -13.06
CA PHE A 134 -3.57 0.26 -13.27
C PHE A 134 -3.12 -0.85 -14.22
N ASP A 135 -3.66 -0.86 -15.43
CA ASP A 135 -3.22 -1.73 -16.50
C ASP A 135 -1.93 -1.20 -17.18
N PRO A 136 -1.26 -1.99 -18.04
CA PRO A 136 -0.05 -1.54 -18.72
C PRO A 136 -0.25 -0.33 -19.65
N SER A 137 -1.44 -0.13 -20.20
CA SER A 137 -1.72 1.02 -21.07
C SER A 137 -1.82 2.30 -20.25
N MET A 138 -2.57 2.27 -19.15
CA MET A 138 -2.66 3.40 -18.24
C MET A 138 -1.29 3.76 -17.64
N LEU A 139 -0.51 2.76 -17.23
CA LEU A 139 0.80 3.04 -16.67
C LEU A 139 1.77 3.64 -17.70
N ARG A 140 1.67 3.22 -18.97
CA ARG A 140 2.43 3.88 -20.05
C ARG A 140 2.01 5.34 -20.20
N ASN A 141 0.71 5.65 -20.17
CA ASN A 141 0.23 7.02 -20.22
C ASN A 141 0.80 7.85 -19.05
N VAL A 142 0.76 7.32 -17.82
CA VAL A 142 1.34 7.99 -16.64
C VAL A 142 2.83 8.29 -16.85
N LEU A 143 3.60 7.37 -17.45
CA LEU A 143 5.03 7.58 -17.71
C LEU A 143 5.31 8.60 -18.83
N HIS A 144 4.35 8.86 -19.71
CA HIS A 144 4.45 9.81 -20.80
C HIS A 144 3.69 11.12 -20.57
N THR A 145 2.96 11.24 -19.46
CA THR A 145 2.25 12.46 -19.06
C THR A 145 3.26 13.59 -18.80
N ASP A 146 3.02 14.75 -19.36
CA ASP A 146 3.87 15.90 -19.14
C ASP A 146 3.66 16.55 -17.75
N LEU A 147 4.57 17.44 -17.36
CA LEU A 147 4.58 18.04 -16.03
C LEU A 147 3.40 19.00 -15.80
N ALA A 148 2.88 19.64 -16.85
CA ALA A 148 1.75 20.55 -16.75
C ALA A 148 0.46 19.78 -16.45
N GLU A 149 0.21 18.71 -17.22
CA GLU A 149 -0.93 17.82 -17.02
C GLU A 149 -0.86 17.10 -15.66
N ALA A 150 0.34 16.62 -15.27
CA ALA A 150 0.52 15.98 -13.97
C ALA A 150 0.17 16.89 -12.78
N ARG A 151 0.45 18.19 -12.88
CA ARG A 151 0.13 19.17 -11.81
C ARG A 151 -1.38 19.34 -11.60
N GLU A 152 -2.19 19.26 -12.63
CA GLU A 152 -3.64 19.35 -12.52
C GLU A 152 -4.25 18.18 -11.75
N LEU A 153 -3.57 17.02 -11.74
CA LEU A 153 -3.99 15.84 -11.00
C LEU A 153 -3.61 15.89 -9.51
N LEU A 154 -2.74 16.81 -9.09
CA LEU A 154 -2.28 16.98 -7.71
C LEU A 154 -3.19 17.95 -6.94
N THR A 155 -4.38 17.48 -6.63
CA THR A 155 -5.38 18.26 -5.89
C THR A 155 -5.12 18.25 -4.36
N PRO A 156 -5.67 19.21 -3.58
CA PRO A 156 -5.60 19.14 -2.11
C PRO A 156 -6.18 17.85 -1.54
N GLY A 157 -7.24 17.30 -2.16
CA GLY A 157 -7.83 16.00 -1.82
C GLY A 157 -6.88 14.83 -2.00
N PHE A 158 -6.05 14.88 -3.06
CA PHE A 158 -4.97 13.91 -3.26
C PHE A 158 -4.00 13.88 -2.06
N PHE A 159 -3.47 15.04 -1.67
CA PHE A 159 -2.52 15.11 -0.56
C PHE A 159 -3.15 14.67 0.76
N LEU A 160 -4.40 15.05 1.02
CA LEU A 160 -5.10 14.67 2.24
C LEU A 160 -5.32 13.15 2.32
N GLN A 161 -5.80 12.52 1.25
CA GLN A 161 -6.05 11.08 1.23
C GLN A 161 -4.75 10.28 1.26
N VAL A 162 -3.74 10.67 0.46
CA VAL A 162 -2.44 9.99 0.45
C VAL A 162 -1.75 10.11 1.82
N ALA A 163 -1.79 11.31 2.43
CA ALA A 163 -1.27 11.50 3.78
C ALA A 163 -2.02 10.64 4.80
N GLY A 164 -3.35 10.62 4.77
CA GLY A 164 -4.17 9.80 5.67
C GLY A 164 -3.86 8.31 5.58
N LEU A 165 -3.64 7.79 4.37
CA LEU A 165 -3.29 6.39 4.15
C LEU A 165 -1.79 6.09 4.38
N ALA A 166 -0.88 7.00 4.07
CA ALA A 166 0.54 6.71 4.13
C ALA A 166 1.18 7.07 5.48
N LEU A 167 0.82 8.19 6.11
CA LEU A 167 1.49 8.65 7.32
C LEU A 167 1.41 7.66 8.50
N PRO A 168 0.26 7.05 8.83
CA PRO A 168 0.19 6.13 9.97
C PRO A 168 1.17 4.95 9.84
N PRO A 169 1.17 4.18 8.73
CA PRO A 169 2.12 3.07 8.59
C PRO A 169 3.58 3.54 8.42
N LEU A 170 3.85 4.70 7.79
CA LEU A 170 5.20 5.24 7.68
C LEU A 170 5.78 5.65 9.04
N VAL A 171 4.98 6.29 9.90
CA VAL A 171 5.37 6.61 11.28
C VAL A 171 5.63 5.33 12.07
N MET A 172 4.79 4.31 11.91
CA MET A 172 5.02 3.01 12.53
C MET A 172 6.32 2.37 12.04
N LEU A 173 6.56 2.34 10.72
CA LEU A 173 7.79 1.82 10.12
C LEU A 173 9.04 2.53 10.64
N HIS A 174 8.97 3.86 10.79
CA HIS A 174 10.08 4.64 11.34
C HIS A 174 10.39 4.26 12.80
N ARG A 175 9.35 4.09 13.61
CA ARG A 175 9.48 3.80 15.05
C ARG A 175 9.85 2.36 15.38
N VAL A 176 9.44 1.38 14.56
CA VAL A 176 9.73 -0.03 14.80
C VAL A 176 11.22 -0.33 14.78
N ARG A 177 11.69 -1.08 15.76
CA ARG A 177 13.04 -1.67 15.78
C ARG A 177 12.97 -3.08 15.22
N LEU A 178 13.68 -3.33 14.12
CA LEU A 178 13.73 -4.68 13.54
C LEU A 178 14.65 -5.57 14.37
N HIS A 179 14.12 -6.73 14.75
CA HIS A 179 14.91 -7.78 15.40
C HIS A 179 15.88 -8.39 14.38
N GLN A 180 17.18 -8.26 14.66
CA GLN A 180 18.21 -8.80 13.77
C GLN A 180 18.46 -10.27 14.07
N ARG A 181 18.44 -11.09 13.02
CA ARG A 181 18.76 -12.53 13.08
C ARG A 181 20.01 -12.85 12.24
N PRO A 182 20.75 -13.91 12.56
CA PRO A 182 21.82 -14.40 11.69
C PRO A 182 21.29 -14.66 10.28
N ARG A 183 22.09 -14.34 9.25
CA ARG A 183 21.66 -14.41 7.84
C ARG A 183 21.04 -15.75 7.45
N ARG A 184 21.64 -16.88 7.84
CA ARG A 184 21.14 -18.22 7.55
C ARG A 184 19.73 -18.43 8.13
N ARG A 185 19.52 -18.08 9.41
CA ARG A 185 18.22 -18.22 10.08
C ARG A 185 17.18 -17.27 9.49
N ALA A 186 17.58 -16.03 9.16
CA ALA A 186 16.68 -15.07 8.51
C ALA A 186 16.24 -15.57 7.14
N LEU A 187 17.13 -16.15 6.34
CA LEU A 187 16.80 -16.70 5.03
C LEU A 187 15.88 -17.92 5.14
N ALA A 188 16.15 -18.84 6.07
CA ALA A 188 15.32 -20.02 6.30
C ALA A 188 13.89 -19.64 6.72
N ILE A 189 13.74 -18.71 7.69
CA ILE A 189 12.43 -18.24 8.15
C ILE A 189 11.68 -17.53 7.02
N ARG A 190 12.39 -16.73 6.21
CA ARG A 190 11.79 -16.05 5.06
C ARG A 190 11.32 -17.03 3.99
N GLY A 191 12.14 -18.03 3.65
CA GLY A 191 11.73 -19.12 2.75
C GLY A 191 10.51 -19.87 3.26
N ALA A 192 10.51 -20.21 4.55
CA ALA A 192 9.36 -20.86 5.19
C ALA A 192 8.11 -19.97 5.18
N SER A 193 8.25 -18.65 5.43
CA SER A 193 7.11 -17.73 5.39
C SER A 193 6.54 -17.55 3.99
N VAL A 194 7.38 -17.51 2.95
CA VAL A 194 6.93 -17.50 1.55
C VAL A 194 6.20 -18.78 1.18
N LEU A 195 6.76 -19.93 1.56
CA LEU A 195 6.13 -21.23 1.28
C LEU A 195 4.76 -21.33 1.98
N LEU A 196 4.71 -20.96 3.27
CA LEU A 196 3.46 -20.95 4.04
C LEU A 196 2.45 -19.98 3.41
N ALA A 197 2.87 -18.77 3.04
CA ALA A 197 2.00 -17.82 2.40
C ALA A 197 1.46 -18.33 1.05
N LEU A 198 2.29 -19.02 0.26
CA LEU A 198 1.85 -19.63 -0.99
C LEU A 198 0.79 -20.74 -0.75
N ILE A 199 1.00 -21.58 0.24
CA ILE A 199 0.01 -22.58 0.65
C ILE A 199 -1.30 -21.91 1.07
N VAL A 200 -1.22 -20.84 1.85
CA VAL A 200 -2.39 -20.06 2.29
C VAL A 200 -3.13 -19.43 1.10
N VAL A 201 -2.42 -18.86 0.11
CA VAL A 201 -3.04 -18.34 -1.12
C VAL A 201 -3.82 -19.44 -1.84
N VAL A 202 -3.18 -20.59 -2.06
CA VAL A 202 -3.81 -21.73 -2.77
C VAL A 202 -5.02 -22.26 -2.00
N ALA A 203 -4.90 -22.45 -0.70
CA ALA A 203 -6.00 -22.93 0.13
C ALA A 203 -7.17 -21.94 0.20
N ALA A 204 -6.87 -20.65 0.42
CA ALA A 204 -7.90 -19.61 0.53
C ALA A 204 -8.64 -19.39 -0.80
N LEU A 205 -7.92 -19.28 -1.93
CA LEU A 205 -8.55 -19.16 -3.24
C LEU A 205 -9.21 -20.47 -3.67
N GLY A 206 -8.65 -21.62 -3.30
CA GLY A 206 -9.23 -22.94 -3.56
C GLY A 206 -10.59 -23.11 -2.89
N SER A 207 -10.76 -22.63 -1.66
CA SER A 207 -12.04 -22.71 -0.92
C SER A 207 -13.18 -21.92 -1.57
N VAL A 208 -12.87 -20.89 -2.36
CA VAL A 208 -13.84 -20.03 -3.06
C VAL A 208 -13.61 -20.00 -4.58
N PHE A 209 -12.92 -21.00 -5.12
CA PHE A 209 -12.42 -21.01 -6.49
C PHE A 209 -13.51 -20.79 -7.54
N LYS A 210 -14.65 -21.45 -7.39
CA LYS A 210 -15.77 -21.37 -8.35
C LYS A 210 -16.23 -19.91 -8.52
N ASP A 211 -16.48 -19.23 -7.41
CA ASP A 211 -16.99 -17.86 -7.42
C ASP A 211 -15.91 -16.87 -7.85
N PHE A 212 -14.71 -17.04 -7.29
CA PHE A 212 -13.59 -16.16 -7.59
C PHE A 212 -13.14 -16.24 -9.06
N SER A 213 -13.04 -17.46 -9.62
CA SER A 213 -12.63 -17.64 -11.00
C SER A 213 -13.68 -17.10 -11.99
N GLY A 214 -14.97 -17.34 -11.70
CA GLY A 214 -16.08 -16.78 -12.48
C GLY A 214 -16.05 -15.25 -12.51
N GLN A 215 -15.85 -14.64 -11.33
CA GLN A 215 -15.78 -13.18 -11.18
C GLN A 215 -14.56 -12.58 -11.91
N MET A 216 -13.37 -13.16 -11.75
CA MET A 216 -12.15 -12.70 -12.44
C MET A 216 -12.21 -12.89 -13.96
N ARG A 217 -12.99 -13.83 -14.45
CA ARG A 217 -13.23 -14.03 -15.88
C ARG A 217 -14.18 -12.99 -16.47
N ASN A 218 -15.26 -12.68 -15.73
CA ASN A 218 -16.28 -11.72 -16.17
C ASN A 218 -15.82 -10.26 -15.96
N HIS A 219 -15.05 -10.00 -14.91
CA HIS A 219 -14.56 -8.67 -14.52
C HIS A 219 -13.02 -8.66 -14.49
N LYS A 220 -12.42 -8.71 -15.69
CA LYS A 220 -10.96 -8.78 -15.86
C LYS A 220 -10.22 -7.56 -15.32
N GLU A 221 -10.90 -6.45 -15.23
CA GLU A 221 -10.43 -5.17 -14.71
C GLU A 221 -10.12 -5.22 -13.20
N LEU A 222 -10.81 -6.06 -12.41
CA LEU A 222 -10.62 -6.17 -10.97
C LEU A 222 -9.16 -6.47 -10.58
N ARG A 223 -8.47 -7.27 -11.39
CA ARG A 223 -7.06 -7.61 -11.12
C ARG A 223 -6.12 -6.39 -11.15
N TYR A 224 -6.50 -5.35 -11.88
CA TYR A 224 -5.72 -4.11 -11.98
C TYR A 224 -5.98 -3.12 -10.85
N LEU A 225 -6.92 -3.42 -9.96
CA LEU A 225 -7.17 -2.65 -8.74
C LEU A 225 -6.38 -3.18 -7.53
N ILE A 226 -5.77 -4.36 -7.62
CA ILE A 226 -5.04 -4.98 -6.51
C ILE A 226 -3.72 -4.25 -6.28
N THR A 227 -3.64 -3.43 -5.27
CA THR A 227 -2.42 -2.67 -4.94
C THR A 227 -1.62 -3.33 -3.81
N PRO A 228 -0.29 -3.29 -3.86
CA PRO A 228 0.60 -2.68 -4.87
C PRO A 228 0.92 -3.60 -6.07
N ALA A 229 0.37 -4.82 -6.12
CA ALA A 229 0.74 -5.84 -7.12
C ALA A 229 0.46 -5.38 -8.56
N ALA A 230 -0.72 -4.78 -8.83
CA ALA A 230 -1.10 -4.37 -10.19
C ALA A 230 -0.19 -3.27 -10.77
N PRO A 231 0.08 -2.14 -10.07
CA PRO A 231 1.02 -1.14 -10.55
C PRO A 231 2.41 -1.70 -10.81
N LEU A 232 2.92 -2.55 -9.91
CA LEU A 232 4.25 -3.17 -10.06
C LEU A 232 4.32 -4.11 -11.27
N TRP A 233 3.31 -4.97 -11.43
CA TRP A 233 3.21 -5.87 -12.58
C TRP A 233 3.13 -5.10 -13.90
N SER A 234 2.27 -4.08 -13.94
CA SER A 234 2.06 -3.25 -15.12
C SER A 234 3.32 -2.46 -15.48
N LEU A 235 4.05 -1.93 -14.49
CA LEU A 235 5.34 -1.28 -14.69
C LEU A 235 6.37 -2.24 -15.29
N ALA A 236 6.52 -3.42 -14.69
CA ALA A 236 7.44 -4.43 -15.20
C ALA A 236 7.11 -4.81 -16.66
N ARG A 237 5.82 -4.92 -16.98
CA ARG A 237 5.36 -5.27 -18.32
C ARG A 237 5.57 -4.14 -19.35
N VAL A 238 5.38 -2.88 -18.94
CA VAL A 238 5.69 -1.73 -19.81
C VAL A 238 7.16 -1.67 -20.10
N LEU A 239 8.01 -1.73 -19.07
CA LEU A 239 9.47 -1.67 -19.24
C LEU A 239 10.02 -2.80 -20.12
N THR A 240 9.50 -4.03 -19.95
CA THR A 240 9.94 -5.16 -20.78
C THR A 240 9.49 -5.05 -22.23
N ARG A 241 8.26 -4.59 -22.47
CA ARG A 241 7.73 -4.40 -23.84
C ARG A 241 8.44 -3.27 -24.57
N ASP A 242 8.71 -2.16 -23.89
CA ASP A 242 9.38 -1.01 -24.50
C ASP A 242 10.84 -1.35 -24.83
N ALA A 243 11.52 -2.13 -23.97
CA ALA A 243 12.85 -2.66 -24.26
C ALA A 243 12.84 -3.59 -25.50
N GLN A 244 11.83 -4.47 -25.61
CA GLN A 244 11.66 -5.34 -26.78
C GLN A 244 11.33 -4.55 -28.05
N ALA A 245 10.46 -3.55 -27.96
CA ALA A 245 10.11 -2.70 -29.10
C ALA A 245 11.30 -1.88 -29.59
N ALA A 246 12.15 -1.39 -28.67
CA ALA A 246 13.36 -0.66 -29.01
C ALA A 246 14.41 -1.54 -29.74
N SER A 247 14.44 -2.84 -29.43
CA SER A 247 15.35 -3.80 -30.05
C SER A 247 14.83 -4.41 -31.37
N SER A 248 13.54 -4.22 -31.67
CA SER A 248 12.92 -4.78 -32.88
C SER A 248 13.24 -3.94 -34.12
N PRO A 249 13.74 -4.52 -35.23
CA PRO A 249 13.97 -3.78 -36.46
C PRO A 249 12.65 -3.25 -37.01
N ARG A 250 12.60 -1.94 -37.27
CA ARG A 250 11.42 -1.31 -37.90
C ARG A 250 11.36 -1.76 -39.35
N ARG A 251 10.31 -2.43 -39.76
CA ARG A 251 10.06 -2.78 -41.14
C ARG A 251 9.29 -1.64 -41.81
N PRO A 252 9.75 -1.13 -42.96
CA PRO A 252 9.00 -0.14 -43.71
C PRO A 252 7.67 -0.78 -44.16
N VAL A 253 6.57 -0.02 -44.02
CA VAL A 253 5.22 -0.43 -44.47
C VAL A 253 4.91 0.28 -45.75
N GLY A 254 4.25 -0.42 -46.69
CA GLY A 254 3.79 0.19 -47.94
C GLY A 254 4.90 0.47 -48.94
N THR A 255 6.01 -0.28 -48.92
CA THR A 255 7.11 -0.15 -49.90
C THR A 255 6.68 -0.45 -51.34
N ASP A 256 5.55 -1.12 -51.52
CA ASP A 256 4.89 -1.46 -52.78
C ASP A 256 3.77 -0.46 -53.14
N ALA A 257 3.49 0.51 -52.33
CA ALA A 257 2.46 1.52 -52.57
C ALA A 257 2.85 2.39 -53.78
N ARG A 258 1.97 2.45 -54.77
CA ARG A 258 2.14 3.27 -55.99
C ARG A 258 0.89 4.13 -56.18
N LEU A 259 1.09 5.32 -56.72
CA LEU A 259 0.00 6.18 -57.12
C LEU A 259 -0.80 5.51 -58.25
N GLY A 260 -2.10 5.36 -58.10
CA GLY A 260 -2.96 4.78 -59.10
C GLY A 260 -3.12 5.69 -60.34
N PRO A 261 -3.66 5.15 -61.45
CA PRO A 261 -3.85 5.94 -62.71
C PRO A 261 -4.72 7.18 -62.54
N SER A 262 -5.62 7.19 -61.58
CA SER A 262 -6.47 8.34 -61.25
C SER A 262 -5.65 9.57 -60.80
N TRP A 263 -4.46 9.37 -60.22
CA TRP A 263 -3.59 10.47 -59.81
C TRP A 263 -2.91 11.14 -61.02
N ALA A 264 -2.53 10.33 -62.02
CA ALA A 264 -1.95 10.85 -63.26
C ALA A 264 -2.95 11.68 -64.08
N ALA A 265 -4.25 11.37 -63.99
CA ALA A 265 -5.32 12.10 -64.65
C ALA A 265 -5.84 13.32 -63.89
N ALA A 266 -5.38 13.55 -62.68
CA ALA A 266 -5.84 14.65 -61.78
C ALA A 266 -5.28 15.99 -62.31
N LYS A 267 -6.21 16.87 -62.75
CA LYS A 267 -5.86 18.23 -63.25
C LYS A 267 -5.65 19.27 -62.13
N LYS A 268 -5.94 18.91 -60.88
CA LYS A 268 -5.80 19.79 -59.71
C LYS A 268 -4.95 19.11 -58.65
N PRO A 269 -4.15 19.87 -57.89
CA PRO A 269 -3.42 19.29 -56.73
C PRO A 269 -4.39 18.77 -55.69
N ALA A 270 -4.13 17.56 -55.15
CA ALA A 270 -4.95 16.97 -54.09
C ALA A 270 -4.36 17.39 -52.74
N LEU A 271 -5.22 17.92 -51.85
CA LEU A 271 -4.90 18.16 -50.47
C LEU A 271 -5.40 16.97 -49.62
N PHE A 272 -4.48 16.28 -48.97
CA PHE A 272 -4.82 15.23 -48.02
C PHE A 272 -4.54 15.73 -46.60
N VAL A 273 -5.60 15.85 -45.77
CA VAL A 273 -5.47 16.31 -44.41
C VAL A 273 -5.71 15.13 -43.48
N ILE A 274 -4.67 14.78 -42.69
CA ILE A 274 -4.79 13.79 -41.63
C ILE A 274 -4.94 14.52 -40.29
N VAL A 275 -6.07 14.33 -39.65
CA VAL A 275 -6.31 14.84 -38.30
C VAL A 275 -6.16 13.67 -37.34
N VAL A 276 -5.09 13.67 -36.55
CA VAL A 276 -4.87 12.69 -35.49
C VAL A 276 -5.44 13.30 -34.20
N GLY A 277 -6.58 12.78 -33.75
CA GLY A 277 -7.17 13.17 -32.49
C GLY A 277 -6.49 12.40 -31.34
N GLU A 278 -6.01 13.12 -30.32
CA GLU A 278 -5.34 12.50 -29.17
C GLU A 278 -6.32 12.03 -28.11
N THR A 279 -7.39 12.78 -27.85
CA THR A 279 -8.46 12.39 -26.93
C THR A 279 -9.77 13.06 -27.34
N ALA A 280 -10.65 12.33 -28.01
CA ALA A 280 -12.02 12.78 -28.17
C ALA A 280 -12.79 12.39 -26.88
N ARG A 281 -13.10 13.38 -26.02
CA ARG A 281 -14.15 13.22 -25.02
C ARG A 281 -15.50 13.30 -25.78
N ALA A 282 -16.21 12.16 -25.80
CA ALA A 282 -17.63 12.15 -26.16
C ALA A 282 -18.47 12.69 -25.01
#